data_bfa52128380fdcd98475039e6fb24754
#
_entry.id   bfa52128380fdcd98475039e6fb24754
#
_cell.length_a   1.000
_cell.length_b   1.000
_cell.length_c   1.000
_cell.angle_alpha   90.00
_cell.angle_beta   90.00
_cell.angle_gamma   90.00
#
_symmetry.space_group_name_H-M   'P 1'
#
loop_
_entity.id
_entity.type
_entity.pdbx_description
1 polymer ?
#
loop_
_entity_poly.entity_id
_entity_poly.type
_entity_poly.pdbx_seq_one_letter_code
_entity_poly.pdbx_strand_id
1 'polypeptide(L)'
;MADNVPVTAEVHTVEEIARQQAEILKVRYGEEALSSNLKKGNFGEIVQDEYYRQFGYERISKNMVTGLDDAGHQGIDGVYYNPNGHPPYIISEAKYNTAKLGKTADGRQMSKEWIDNRLLKAVGEENYNKIRLASLQGDLQSNLFNIKSDGNIIINQLDDMAKKIK
;
A
#
# COMPACT_ATOMS: atom_id res chain seq x y z
N MET A 1 -10.46 14.94 25.64
CA MET A 1 -11.20 15.61 24.61
C MET A 1 -11.08 14.87 23.29
N ALA A 2 -12.20 14.49 22.81
CA ALA A 2 -12.27 13.76 21.55
C ALA A 2 -11.77 14.57 20.35
N ASP A 3 -11.68 15.84 20.52
CA ASP A 3 -11.24 16.81 19.54
C ASP A 3 -9.75 16.72 19.18
N ASN A 4 -9.02 15.85 19.84
CA ASN A 4 -7.60 15.67 19.57
C ASN A 4 -7.30 14.51 18.63
N VAL A 5 -8.31 14.03 17.91
CA VAL A 5 -8.10 13.00 16.88
C VAL A 5 -7.22 13.59 15.78
N PRO A 6 -6.08 12.96 15.48
CA PRO A 6 -5.22 13.45 14.40
C PRO A 6 -5.96 13.48 13.07
N VAL A 7 -5.75 14.53 12.28
CA VAL A 7 -6.38 14.65 10.97
C VAL A 7 -6.07 13.44 10.08
N THR A 8 -4.89 12.86 10.24
CA THR A 8 -4.46 11.68 9.49
C THR A 8 -5.28 10.42 9.80
N ALA A 9 -5.92 10.36 10.98
CA ALA A 9 -6.76 9.23 11.35
C ALA A 9 -8.10 9.22 10.58
N GLU A 10 -8.43 10.33 9.92
CA GLU A 10 -9.68 10.50 9.19
C GLU A 10 -9.55 10.23 7.69
N VAL A 11 -8.40 9.75 7.24
CA VAL A 11 -8.14 9.57 5.80
C VAL A 11 -9.11 8.57 5.17
N HIS A 12 -9.49 7.53 5.91
CA HIS A 12 -10.35 6.46 5.39
C HIS A 12 -11.42 6.09 6.40
N THR A 13 -12.62 5.82 5.91
CA THR A 13 -13.79 5.55 6.74
C THR A 13 -13.96 4.05 6.99
N VAL A 14 -14.76 3.73 8.02
CA VAL A 14 -15.17 2.34 8.30
C VAL A 14 -15.91 1.75 7.10
N GLU A 15 -16.68 2.55 6.38
CA GLU A 15 -17.42 2.10 5.21
C GLU A 15 -16.49 1.69 4.06
N GLU A 16 -15.43 2.46 3.84
CA GLU A 16 -14.43 2.11 2.83
C GLU A 16 -13.72 0.80 3.18
N ILE A 17 -13.37 0.62 4.44
CA ILE A 17 -12.76 -0.62 4.92
C ILE A 17 -13.71 -1.79 4.75
N ALA A 18 -14.98 -1.62 5.08
CA ALA A 18 -15.99 -2.66 4.92
C ALA A 18 -16.17 -3.06 3.46
N ARG A 19 -16.11 -2.08 2.54
CA ARG A 19 -16.17 -2.40 1.10
C ARG A 19 -14.99 -3.22 0.64
N GLN A 20 -13.78 -2.91 1.12
CA GLN A 20 -12.60 -3.72 0.80
C GLN A 20 -12.76 -5.16 1.29
N GLN A 21 -13.22 -5.32 2.51
CA GLN A 21 -13.43 -6.66 3.11
C GLN A 21 -14.48 -7.45 2.33
N ALA A 22 -15.54 -6.79 1.88
CA ALA A 22 -16.58 -7.42 1.06
C ALA A 22 -16.02 -7.89 -0.29
N GLU A 23 -15.16 -7.10 -0.93
CA GLU A 23 -14.55 -7.50 -2.20
C GLU A 23 -13.65 -8.74 -2.03
N ILE A 24 -12.87 -8.77 -0.95
CA ILE A 24 -12.02 -9.94 -0.67
C ILE A 24 -12.89 -11.20 -0.52
N LEU A 25 -13.99 -11.11 0.20
CA LEU A 25 -14.89 -12.24 0.41
C LEU A 25 -15.54 -12.71 -0.89
N LYS A 26 -15.96 -11.77 -1.76
CA LYS A 26 -16.53 -12.12 -3.07
C LYS A 26 -15.55 -12.93 -3.92
N VAL A 27 -14.31 -12.53 -3.95
CA VAL A 27 -13.28 -13.27 -4.71
C VAL A 27 -13.02 -14.62 -4.06
N ARG A 28 -12.87 -14.64 -2.75
CA ARG A 28 -12.54 -15.86 -2.01
C ARG A 28 -13.63 -16.93 -2.15
N TYR A 29 -14.90 -16.53 -2.19
CA TYR A 29 -16.02 -17.46 -2.31
C TYR A 29 -16.48 -17.68 -3.74
N GLY A 30 -15.74 -17.16 -4.72
CA GLY A 30 -16.03 -17.39 -6.13
C GLY A 30 -17.20 -16.60 -6.71
N GLU A 31 -17.68 -15.59 -5.98
CA GLU A 31 -18.76 -14.71 -6.47
C GLU A 31 -18.25 -13.69 -7.51
N GLU A 32 -16.96 -13.37 -7.47
CA GLU A 32 -16.30 -12.49 -8.41
C GLU A 32 -15.02 -13.14 -8.91
N ALA A 33 -14.85 -13.17 -10.24
CA ALA A 33 -13.63 -13.67 -10.86
C ALA A 33 -12.68 -12.50 -11.17
N LEU A 34 -11.38 -12.72 -10.98
CA LEU A 34 -10.36 -11.74 -11.36
C LEU A 34 -10.08 -11.85 -12.87
N SER A 35 -11.04 -11.40 -13.68
CA SER A 35 -11.09 -11.65 -15.11
C SER A 35 -10.33 -10.63 -15.96
N SER A 36 -9.73 -9.60 -15.35
CA SER A 36 -8.99 -8.57 -16.06
C SER A 36 -7.75 -8.15 -15.25
N ASN A 37 -6.79 -7.53 -15.93
CA ASN A 37 -5.63 -6.97 -15.26
C ASN A 37 -6.01 -5.87 -14.28
N LEU A 38 -7.03 -5.07 -14.59
CA LEU A 38 -7.56 -4.06 -13.68
C LEU A 38 -8.05 -4.69 -12.38
N LYS A 39 -8.89 -5.72 -12.48
CA LYS A 39 -9.42 -6.42 -11.31
C LYS A 39 -8.31 -7.05 -10.47
N LYS A 40 -7.32 -7.66 -11.12
CA LYS A 40 -6.16 -8.27 -10.44
C LYS A 40 -5.35 -7.23 -9.69
N GLY A 41 -5.06 -6.10 -10.33
CA GLY A 41 -4.32 -5.00 -9.70
C GLY A 41 -5.08 -4.41 -8.51
N ASN A 42 -6.36 -4.12 -8.69
CA ASN A 42 -7.20 -3.60 -7.61
C ASN A 42 -7.31 -4.59 -6.45
N PHE A 43 -7.47 -5.86 -6.74
CA PHE A 43 -7.52 -6.89 -5.71
C PHE A 43 -6.22 -6.93 -4.89
N GLY A 44 -5.07 -6.85 -5.57
CA GLY A 44 -3.78 -6.79 -4.90
C GLY A 44 -3.68 -5.63 -3.91
N GLU A 45 -4.11 -4.44 -4.31
CA GLU A 45 -4.10 -3.26 -3.43
C GLU A 45 -5.08 -3.40 -2.27
N ILE A 46 -6.26 -3.97 -2.50
CA ILE A 46 -7.26 -4.20 -1.45
C ILE A 46 -6.72 -5.19 -0.42
N VAL A 47 -6.14 -6.30 -0.86
CA VAL A 47 -5.57 -7.30 0.04
C VAL A 47 -4.39 -6.74 0.82
N GLN A 48 -3.55 -5.92 0.17
CA GLN A 48 -2.43 -5.26 0.83
C GLN A 48 -2.91 -4.38 1.99
N ASP A 49 -3.93 -3.54 1.77
CA ASP A 49 -4.49 -2.70 2.81
C ASP A 49 -5.00 -3.53 3.99
N GLU A 50 -5.77 -4.58 3.71
CA GLU A 50 -6.31 -5.44 4.75
C GLU A 50 -5.23 -6.19 5.51
N TYR A 51 -4.20 -6.66 4.81
CA TYR A 51 -3.08 -7.35 5.45
C TYR A 51 -2.39 -6.44 6.48
N TYR A 52 -1.99 -5.24 6.07
CA TYR A 52 -1.32 -4.33 7.00
C TYR A 52 -2.23 -3.87 8.12
N ARG A 53 -3.51 -3.70 7.86
CA ARG A 53 -4.50 -3.35 8.89
C ARG A 53 -4.57 -4.41 9.98
N GLN A 54 -4.52 -5.69 9.60
CA GLN A 54 -4.54 -6.78 10.57
C GLN A 54 -3.30 -6.81 11.47
N PHE A 55 -2.21 -6.24 11.01
CA PHE A 55 -0.98 -6.12 11.81
C PHE A 55 -0.86 -4.77 12.53
N GLY A 56 -1.96 -4.04 12.63
CA GLY A 56 -2.00 -2.81 13.40
C GLY A 56 -1.56 -1.56 12.64
N TYR A 57 -1.32 -1.66 11.33
CA TYR A 57 -0.96 -0.52 10.51
C TYR A 57 -2.21 0.15 9.96
N GLU A 58 -2.18 1.47 9.92
CA GLU A 58 -3.24 2.28 9.33
C GLU A 58 -2.74 2.85 8.00
N ARG A 59 -3.57 2.77 6.97
CA ARG A 59 -3.26 3.41 5.70
C ARG A 59 -3.32 4.93 5.87
N ILE A 60 -2.24 5.62 5.51
CA ILE A 60 -2.17 7.08 5.56
C ILE A 60 -2.05 7.71 4.19
N SER A 61 -1.97 6.92 3.12
CA SER A 61 -1.94 7.42 1.76
C SER A 61 -3.34 7.55 1.17
N LYS A 62 -3.48 8.50 0.24
CA LYS A 62 -4.71 8.74 -0.53
C LYS A 62 -4.90 7.65 -1.59
N ASN A 63 -5.96 7.76 -2.39
CA ASN A 63 -6.22 6.87 -3.53
C ASN A 63 -6.44 5.41 -3.12
N MET A 64 -7.16 5.20 -2.03
CA MET A 64 -7.56 3.87 -1.59
C MET A 64 -8.47 3.21 -2.62
N VAL A 65 -8.15 1.99 -3.00
CA VAL A 65 -8.99 1.18 -3.88
C VAL A 65 -10.01 0.44 -3.01
N THR A 66 -11.29 0.58 -3.33
CA THR A 66 -12.36 -0.07 -2.58
C THR A 66 -13.18 -1.06 -3.40
N GLY A 67 -13.01 -1.06 -4.71
CA GLY A 67 -13.74 -1.97 -5.61
C GLY A 67 -12.83 -2.52 -6.70
N LEU A 68 -13.15 -3.73 -7.16
CA LEU A 68 -12.36 -4.40 -8.21
C LEU A 68 -12.38 -3.64 -9.54
N ASP A 69 -13.41 -2.85 -9.78
CA ASP A 69 -13.57 -2.10 -11.02
C ASP A 69 -13.18 -0.62 -10.89
N ASP A 70 -12.58 -0.23 -9.78
CA ASP A 70 -12.10 1.15 -9.61
C ASP A 70 -11.09 1.49 -10.70
N ALA A 71 -11.13 2.73 -11.17
CA ALA A 71 -10.19 3.21 -12.17
C ALA A 71 -8.76 3.08 -11.65
N GLY A 72 -7.85 2.67 -12.53
CA GLY A 72 -6.44 2.60 -12.18
C GLY A 72 -5.88 3.97 -11.83
N HIS A 73 -4.92 4.00 -10.94
CA HIS A 73 -4.19 5.21 -10.58
C HIS A 73 -2.69 4.98 -10.74
N GLN A 74 -1.95 6.06 -10.81
CA GLN A 74 -0.49 6.02 -10.86
C GLN A 74 0.08 6.48 -9.52
N GLY A 75 1.30 6.06 -9.23
CA GLY A 75 2.01 6.45 -8.03
C GLY A 75 2.10 5.32 -7.02
N ILE A 76 2.29 5.70 -5.77
CA ILE A 76 2.49 4.75 -4.67
C ILE A 76 1.16 4.07 -4.33
N ASP A 77 1.17 2.73 -4.24
CA ASP A 77 -0.04 1.96 -3.94
C ASP A 77 -0.49 2.13 -2.49
N GLY A 78 0.44 2.08 -1.54
CA GLY A 78 0.07 2.22 -0.14
C GLY A 78 1.19 2.71 0.74
N VAL A 79 0.84 3.56 1.70
CA VAL A 79 1.73 3.99 2.78
C VAL A 79 1.00 3.75 4.09
N TYR A 80 1.69 3.13 5.04
CA TYR A 80 1.10 2.64 6.28
C TYR A 80 1.88 3.10 7.49
N TYR A 81 1.18 3.32 8.59
CA TYR A 81 1.77 3.77 9.85
C TYR A 81 1.23 2.96 11.02
N ASN A 82 2.15 2.53 11.90
CA ASN A 82 1.83 1.92 13.18
C ASN A 82 2.86 2.43 14.19
N PRO A 83 2.43 3.22 15.20
CA PRO A 83 3.38 3.77 16.18
C PRO A 83 4.11 2.69 16.99
N ASN A 84 3.53 1.50 17.08
CA ASN A 84 4.13 0.36 17.77
C ASN A 84 4.79 -0.64 16.81
N GLY A 85 4.83 -0.31 15.52
CA GLY A 85 5.42 -1.19 14.50
C GLY A 85 6.94 -1.07 14.46
N HIS A 86 7.56 -2.12 13.93
CA HIS A 86 9.00 -2.21 13.69
C HIS A 86 9.23 -2.69 12.26
N PRO A 87 9.33 -1.77 11.29
CA PRO A 87 9.36 -0.30 11.41
C PRO A 87 7.96 0.30 11.57
N PRO A 88 7.85 1.54 12.08
CA PRO A 88 6.56 2.22 12.19
C PRO A 88 5.96 2.66 10.86
N TYR A 89 6.79 2.95 9.85
CA TYR A 89 6.32 3.36 8.52
C TYR A 89 6.69 2.34 7.45
N ILE A 90 5.72 2.01 6.59
CA ILE A 90 5.92 1.12 5.46
C ILE A 90 5.36 1.78 4.20
N ILE A 91 6.17 1.79 3.13
CA ILE A 91 5.72 2.12 1.77
C ILE A 91 5.69 0.81 1.01
N SER A 92 4.57 0.47 0.39
CA SER A 92 4.41 -0.85 -0.21
C SER A 92 3.74 -0.78 -1.57
N GLU A 93 4.25 -1.58 -2.48
CA GLU A 93 3.71 -1.76 -3.83
C GLU A 93 3.09 -3.14 -3.93
N ALA A 94 1.81 -3.19 -4.33
CA ALA A 94 1.09 -4.45 -4.49
C ALA A 94 1.26 -4.97 -5.92
N LYS A 95 1.56 -6.26 -6.03
CA LYS A 95 1.61 -6.96 -7.33
C LYS A 95 0.84 -8.26 -7.23
N TYR A 96 0.12 -8.59 -8.31
CA TYR A 96 -0.64 -9.82 -8.38
C TYR A 96 0.10 -10.86 -9.22
N ASN A 97 0.25 -12.06 -8.67
CA ASN A 97 0.81 -13.23 -9.32
C ASN A 97 2.22 -12.99 -9.89
N THR A 98 2.37 -12.91 -11.21
CA THR A 98 3.69 -12.75 -11.86
C THR A 98 4.04 -11.31 -12.20
N ALA A 99 3.17 -10.35 -11.88
CA ALA A 99 3.45 -8.95 -12.15
C ALA A 99 4.69 -8.47 -11.38
N LYS A 100 5.49 -7.62 -12.02
CA LYS A 100 6.78 -7.16 -11.49
C LYS A 100 6.88 -5.65 -11.47
N LEU A 101 7.81 -5.15 -10.66
CA LEU A 101 8.14 -3.72 -10.63
C LEU A 101 8.68 -3.29 -12.00
N GLY A 102 8.10 -2.21 -12.53
CA GLY A 102 8.47 -1.70 -13.84
C GLY A 102 9.58 -0.66 -13.79
N LYS A 103 10.13 -0.36 -14.95
CA LYS A 103 11.06 0.76 -15.14
C LYS A 103 10.27 2.01 -15.48
N THR A 104 10.70 3.13 -14.95
CA THR A 104 10.11 4.44 -15.23
C THR A 104 11.19 5.46 -15.58
N ALA A 105 10.79 6.65 -16.00
CA ALA A 105 11.72 7.70 -16.37
C ALA A 105 12.63 8.14 -15.21
N ASP A 106 12.14 8.05 -13.98
CA ASP A 106 12.89 8.41 -12.78
C ASP A 106 13.36 7.20 -11.97
N GLY A 107 13.58 6.11 -12.65
CA GLY A 107 14.13 4.90 -12.05
C GLY A 107 13.13 3.77 -11.96
N ARG A 108 13.57 2.69 -11.34
CA ARG A 108 12.71 1.53 -11.14
C ARG A 108 11.61 1.89 -10.15
N GLN A 109 10.39 1.45 -10.42
CA GLN A 109 9.27 1.57 -9.49
C GLN A 109 9.71 1.11 -8.09
N MET A 110 9.39 1.90 -7.07
CA MET A 110 9.78 1.69 -5.67
C MET A 110 11.25 1.97 -5.34
N SER A 111 12.06 2.46 -6.29
CA SER A 111 13.38 3.00 -5.94
C SER A 111 13.23 4.29 -5.12
N LYS A 112 14.29 4.67 -4.43
CA LYS A 112 14.27 5.88 -3.59
C LYS A 112 13.87 7.12 -4.39
N GLU A 113 14.46 7.31 -5.58
CA GLU A 113 14.13 8.46 -6.42
C GLU A 113 12.67 8.45 -6.86
N TRP A 114 12.17 7.29 -7.29
CA TRP A 114 10.78 7.13 -7.69
C TRP A 114 9.82 7.47 -6.54
N ILE A 115 10.12 6.99 -5.33
CA ILE A 115 9.32 7.28 -4.13
C ILE A 115 9.39 8.76 -3.78
N ASP A 116 10.59 9.34 -3.74
CA ASP A 116 10.78 10.74 -3.37
C ASP A 116 9.96 11.69 -4.25
N ASN A 117 9.81 11.35 -5.52
CA ASN A 117 9.05 12.16 -6.47
C ASN A 117 7.52 12.01 -6.33
N ARG A 118 7.04 11.04 -5.57
CA ARG A 118 5.60 10.73 -5.47
C ARG A 118 5.04 10.78 -4.05
N LEU A 119 5.90 10.77 -3.06
CA LEU A 119 5.47 10.62 -1.67
C LEU A 119 4.63 11.80 -1.17
N LEU A 120 5.04 13.03 -1.47
CA LEU A 120 4.31 14.22 -1.03
C LEU A 120 2.85 14.19 -1.49
N LYS A 121 2.64 13.87 -2.77
CA LYS A 121 1.30 13.78 -3.34
C LYS A 121 0.48 12.64 -2.70
N ALA A 122 1.15 11.54 -2.38
CA ALA A 122 0.49 10.37 -1.81
C ALA A 122 -0.01 10.59 -0.39
N VAL A 123 0.75 11.29 0.45
CA VAL A 123 0.48 11.35 1.88
C VAL A 123 0.19 12.75 2.43
N GLY A 124 0.45 13.81 1.64
CA GLY A 124 0.34 15.19 2.09
C GLY A 124 1.58 15.65 2.85
N GLU A 125 1.67 16.98 3.07
CA GLU A 125 2.88 17.61 3.59
C GLU A 125 3.25 17.14 5.01
N GLU A 126 2.28 17.05 5.89
CA GLU A 126 2.54 16.66 7.29
C GLU A 126 3.15 15.25 7.36
N ASN A 127 2.51 14.28 6.73
CA ASN A 127 3.01 12.92 6.71
C ASN A 127 4.31 12.78 5.93
N TYR A 128 4.45 13.54 4.85
CA TYR A 128 5.69 13.58 4.08
C TYR A 128 6.88 13.94 4.97
N ASN A 129 6.73 14.99 5.77
CA ASN A 129 7.80 15.44 6.67
C ASN A 129 8.11 14.41 7.75
N LYS A 130 7.08 13.79 8.33
CA LYS A 130 7.25 12.72 9.33
C LYS A 130 7.97 11.51 8.75
N ILE A 131 7.64 11.12 7.53
CA ILE A 131 8.26 9.97 6.87
C ILE A 131 9.72 10.27 6.52
N ARG A 132 10.01 11.48 6.08
CA ARG A 132 11.41 11.87 5.80
C ARG A 132 12.26 11.77 7.07
N LEU A 133 11.73 12.25 8.19
CA LEU A 133 12.43 12.13 9.48
C LEU A 133 12.61 10.66 9.86
N ALA A 134 11.55 9.87 9.73
CA ALA A 134 11.60 8.43 10.01
C ALA A 134 12.65 7.72 9.14
N SER A 135 12.76 8.10 7.88
CA SER A 135 13.78 7.54 6.97
C SER A 135 15.20 7.78 7.49
N LEU A 136 15.46 8.97 8.03
CA LEU A 136 16.77 9.28 8.59
C LEU A 136 17.07 8.47 9.85
N GLN A 137 16.04 8.03 10.55
CA GLN A 137 16.16 7.28 11.81
C GLN A 137 16.12 5.75 11.58
N GLY A 138 15.97 5.29 10.33
CA GLY A 138 15.83 3.87 10.06
C GLY A 138 14.45 3.30 10.38
N ASP A 139 13.44 4.16 10.47
CA ASP A 139 12.07 3.79 10.86
C ASP A 139 11.13 3.68 9.65
N LEU A 140 11.67 3.55 8.46
CA LEU A 140 10.92 3.39 7.20
C LEU A 140 11.40 2.16 6.46
N GLN A 141 10.45 1.39 5.94
CA GLN A 141 10.73 0.22 5.12
C GLN A 141 9.92 0.27 3.84
N SER A 142 10.56 -0.09 2.74
CA SER A 142 9.88 -0.25 1.44
C SER A 142 9.68 -1.73 1.17
N ASN A 143 8.47 -2.10 0.75
CA ASN A 143 8.10 -3.50 0.52
C ASN A 143 7.52 -3.71 -0.86
N LEU A 144 7.78 -4.89 -1.41
CA LEU A 144 7.01 -5.47 -2.50
C LEU A 144 6.04 -6.48 -1.88
N PHE A 145 4.75 -6.22 -2.01
CA PHE A 145 3.67 -7.09 -1.52
C PHE A 145 3.14 -7.86 -2.72
N ASN A 146 3.42 -9.16 -2.78
CA ASN A 146 3.01 -9.98 -3.90
C ASN A 146 1.97 -11.00 -3.45
N ILE A 147 0.73 -10.84 -3.93
CA ILE A 147 -0.30 -11.84 -3.73
C ILE A 147 -0.36 -12.77 -4.94
N LYS A 148 -0.29 -14.06 -4.67
CA LYS A 148 -0.33 -15.10 -5.70
C LYS A 148 -1.77 -15.52 -6.01
N SER A 149 -1.95 -16.15 -7.16
CA SER A 149 -3.29 -16.61 -7.60
C SER A 149 -3.92 -17.64 -6.67
N ASP A 150 -3.10 -18.35 -5.88
CA ASP A 150 -3.58 -19.30 -4.86
C ASP A 150 -3.87 -18.66 -3.50
N GLY A 151 -3.72 -17.33 -3.40
CA GLY A 151 -3.95 -16.59 -2.16
C GLY A 151 -2.74 -16.43 -1.27
N ASN A 152 -1.61 -17.06 -1.59
CA ASN A 152 -0.38 -16.89 -0.82
C ASN A 152 0.16 -15.48 -0.98
N ILE A 153 0.69 -14.93 0.12
CA ILE A 153 1.28 -13.59 0.15
C ILE A 153 2.78 -13.73 0.40
N ILE A 154 3.58 -13.07 -0.44
CA ILE A 154 5.03 -13.00 -0.28
C ILE A 154 5.40 -11.53 -0.18
N ILE A 155 6.04 -11.15 0.92
CA ILE A 155 6.50 -9.77 1.13
C ILE A 155 8.01 -9.76 1.11
N ASN A 156 8.58 -8.91 0.26
CA ASN A 156 10.03 -8.69 0.20
C ASN A 156 10.33 -7.24 0.55
N GLN A 157 11.27 -7.04 1.45
CA GLN A 157 11.83 -5.72 1.69
C GLN A 157 12.69 -5.31 0.50
N LEU A 158 12.65 -4.03 0.14
CA LEU A 158 13.37 -3.46 -0.99
C LEU A 158 14.44 -2.48 -0.51
N ASP A 159 15.56 -2.45 -1.21
CA ASP A 159 16.60 -1.43 -1.01
C ASP A 159 16.30 -0.17 -1.81
N ASP A 160 17.21 0.81 -1.76
CA ASP A 160 17.05 2.09 -2.44
C ASP A 160 16.96 1.99 -3.96
N MET A 161 17.41 0.88 -4.52
CA MET A 161 17.33 0.59 -5.96
C MET A 161 16.14 -0.29 -6.31
N ALA A 162 15.23 -0.51 -5.36
CA ALA A 162 14.07 -1.39 -5.48
C ALA A 162 14.45 -2.85 -5.74
N LYS A 163 15.58 -3.28 -5.23
CA LYS A 163 16.00 -4.68 -5.26
C LYS A 163 15.64 -5.36 -3.95
N LYS A 164 15.25 -6.63 -4.04
CA LYS A 164 14.90 -7.40 -2.86
C LYS A 164 16.11 -7.58 -1.95
N ILE A 165 15.92 -7.30 -0.67
CA ILE A 165 16.93 -7.54 0.36
C ILE A 165 16.77 -8.99 0.83
N LYS A 166 17.88 -9.70 0.88
CA LYS A 166 17.88 -11.08 1.35
C LYS A 166 18.06 -11.19 2.85
#